data_3eab12a130bdc1941b567436d48be4d3
#
_entry.id   3eab12a130bdc1941b567436d48be4d3
#
_cell.length_a   1.000
_cell.length_b   1.000
_cell.length_c   1.000
_cell.angle_alpha   90.00
_cell.angle_beta   90.00
_cell.angle_gamma   90.00
#
_symmetry.space_group_name_H-M   'P 1'
#
loop_
_entity.id
_entity.type
_entity.pdbx_description
1 polymer ?
#
loop_
_entity_poly.entity_id
_entity_poly.type
_entity_poly.pdbx_seq_one_letter_code
_entity_poly.pdbx_strand_id
1 'polypeptide(L)'
;MTQATTDVPTRFDRFAQVLLVGMFLAFPVALALGNVLGVLALVAILVSGNLRSQWRKVFLLPSTWAILLLFLLILVGTTYTSAPGNTALVHLSKYAKLLAGLLFVSVLFDARTRLYCLYAFMVAMGFILVSAYCGIFVPLPWAVSQQTGWGVDRTVVGDYITQNVMMTCFVLTCLAFLWKFKTPWARGFWGVLAALGAVSITHMSWGCTGVLLLCSCLVVAGLAAVPGKKKIWMRGATIAILGLVAGTSPLLMDK
;
A
#
# COMPACT_ATOMS: atom_id res chain seq x y z
N MET A 1 -21.50 -31.58 -2.96
CA MET A 1 -21.96 -30.61 -3.98
C MET A 1 -22.56 -29.43 -3.25
N THR A 2 -21.78 -28.41 -2.94
CA THR A 2 -22.23 -27.18 -2.26
C THR A 2 -22.71 -26.24 -3.37
N GLN A 3 -24.01 -25.99 -3.43
CA GLN A 3 -24.61 -24.99 -4.33
C GLN A 3 -23.92 -23.64 -4.04
N ALA A 4 -23.16 -23.14 -5.01
CA ALA A 4 -22.73 -21.77 -5.05
C ALA A 4 -23.99 -20.92 -5.27
N THR A 5 -24.58 -20.42 -4.19
CA THR A 5 -25.58 -19.36 -4.26
C THR A 5 -24.88 -18.18 -4.94
N THR A 6 -25.21 -17.95 -6.20
CA THR A 6 -24.84 -16.74 -6.92
C THR A 6 -25.65 -15.60 -6.32
N ASP A 7 -25.15 -15.04 -5.20
CA ASP A 7 -25.73 -13.83 -4.61
C ASP A 7 -25.64 -12.74 -5.66
N VAL A 8 -26.78 -12.35 -6.23
CA VAL A 8 -26.86 -11.23 -7.17
C VAL A 8 -26.44 -9.96 -6.43
N PRO A 9 -25.39 -9.24 -6.88
CA PRO A 9 -24.91 -8.07 -6.17
C PRO A 9 -26.02 -7.04 -6.05
N THR A 10 -26.29 -6.61 -4.82
CA THR A 10 -27.28 -5.58 -4.53
C THR A 10 -26.84 -4.24 -5.15
N ARG A 11 -27.76 -3.27 -5.28
CA ARG A 11 -27.38 -1.92 -5.74
C ARG A 11 -26.32 -1.29 -4.82
N PHE A 12 -26.39 -1.56 -3.54
CA PHE A 12 -25.42 -1.08 -2.55
C PHE A 12 -24.05 -1.74 -2.71
N ASP A 13 -23.98 -3.01 -3.09
CA ASP A 13 -22.70 -3.67 -3.38
C ASP A 13 -22.00 -3.01 -4.57
N ARG A 14 -22.73 -2.72 -5.65
CA ARG A 14 -22.17 -2.01 -6.81
C ARG A 14 -21.72 -0.59 -6.45
N PHE A 15 -22.49 0.11 -5.63
CA PHE A 15 -22.13 1.43 -5.16
C PHE A 15 -20.86 1.39 -4.30
N ALA A 16 -20.74 0.43 -3.39
CA ALA A 16 -19.53 0.21 -2.60
C ALA A 16 -18.30 -0.08 -3.48
N GLN A 17 -18.47 -0.89 -4.55
CA GLN A 17 -17.42 -1.18 -5.52
C GLN A 17 -16.91 0.10 -6.22
N VAL A 18 -17.82 0.93 -6.71
CA VAL A 18 -17.48 2.20 -7.38
C VAL A 18 -16.77 3.16 -6.42
N LEU A 19 -17.27 3.30 -5.20
CA LEU A 19 -16.64 4.13 -4.17
C LEU A 19 -15.25 3.63 -3.80
N LEU A 20 -15.07 2.31 -3.74
CA LEU A 20 -13.77 1.72 -3.46
C LEU A 20 -12.77 1.98 -4.59
N VAL A 21 -13.18 1.84 -5.85
CA VAL A 21 -12.33 2.19 -7.01
C VAL A 21 -11.96 3.68 -6.97
N GLY A 22 -12.95 4.55 -6.70
CA GLY A 22 -12.73 5.97 -6.51
C GLY A 22 -11.76 6.29 -5.38
N MET A 23 -11.84 5.56 -4.26
CA MET A 23 -10.92 5.69 -3.14
C MET A 23 -9.49 5.33 -3.56
N PHE A 24 -9.28 4.23 -4.28
CA PHE A 24 -7.95 3.83 -4.77
C PHE A 24 -7.36 4.83 -5.76
N LEU A 25 -8.19 5.52 -6.53
CA LEU A 25 -7.76 6.61 -7.40
C LEU A 25 -7.43 7.88 -6.61
N ALA A 26 -8.30 8.26 -5.68
CA ALA A 26 -8.21 9.54 -4.97
C ALA A 26 -7.16 9.52 -3.85
N PHE A 27 -7.00 8.40 -3.14
CA PHE A 27 -6.15 8.32 -1.96
C PHE A 27 -4.68 8.73 -2.21
N PRO A 28 -4.02 8.32 -3.31
CA PRO A 28 -2.66 8.77 -3.61
C PRO A 28 -2.58 10.26 -3.98
N VAL A 29 -3.64 10.84 -4.56
CA VAL A 29 -3.62 12.22 -5.09
C VAL A 29 -4.19 13.22 -4.10
N ALA A 30 -5.21 12.84 -3.35
CA ALA A 30 -5.93 13.71 -2.42
C ALA A 30 -6.40 12.90 -1.20
N LEU A 31 -5.55 12.85 -0.16
CA LEU A 31 -5.80 12.07 1.06
C LEU A 31 -7.18 12.34 1.69
N ALA A 32 -7.61 13.61 1.72
CA ALA A 32 -8.91 13.98 2.27
C ALA A 32 -10.06 13.34 1.48
N LEU A 33 -10.04 13.46 0.16
CA LEU A 33 -11.04 12.85 -0.72
C LEU A 33 -11.03 11.32 -0.61
N GLY A 34 -9.84 10.72 -0.60
CA GLY A 34 -9.68 9.28 -0.41
C GLY A 34 -10.28 8.79 0.91
N ASN A 35 -10.09 9.53 2.01
CA ASN A 35 -10.70 9.20 3.31
C ASN A 35 -12.23 9.32 3.26
N VAL A 36 -12.79 10.36 2.64
CA VAL A 36 -14.25 10.54 2.50
C VAL A 36 -14.84 9.38 1.69
N LEU A 37 -14.26 9.06 0.54
CA LEU A 37 -14.71 7.94 -0.29
C LEU A 37 -14.59 6.60 0.45
N GLY A 38 -13.53 6.42 1.26
CA GLY A 38 -13.36 5.26 2.11
C GLY A 38 -14.46 5.11 3.16
N VAL A 39 -14.82 6.20 3.83
CA VAL A 39 -15.92 6.19 4.82
C VAL A 39 -17.26 5.89 4.13
N LEU A 40 -17.55 6.51 2.98
CA LEU A 40 -18.77 6.24 2.21
C LEU A 40 -18.82 4.78 1.73
N ALA A 41 -17.69 4.23 1.26
CA ALA A 41 -17.59 2.82 0.88
C ALA A 41 -17.86 1.90 2.07
N LEU A 42 -17.30 2.23 3.25
CA LEU A 42 -17.54 1.48 4.48
C LEU A 42 -19.02 1.46 4.85
N VAL A 43 -19.67 2.62 4.83
CA VAL A 43 -21.12 2.73 5.12
C VAL A 43 -21.92 1.91 4.10
N ALA A 44 -21.60 2.01 2.80
CA ALA A 44 -22.27 1.24 1.76
C ALA A 44 -22.12 -0.28 1.97
N ILE A 45 -20.93 -0.76 2.38
CA ILE A 45 -20.67 -2.16 2.70
C ILE A 45 -21.52 -2.60 3.91
N LEU A 46 -21.60 -1.78 4.95
CA LEU A 46 -22.38 -2.09 6.15
C LEU A 46 -23.88 -2.18 5.86
N VAL A 47 -24.39 -1.30 5.00
CA VAL A 47 -25.82 -1.25 4.61
C VAL A 47 -26.17 -2.38 3.61
N SER A 48 -25.22 -2.88 2.83
CA SER A 48 -25.49 -3.91 1.79
C SER A 48 -26.04 -5.23 2.34
N GLY A 49 -25.87 -5.48 3.64
CA GLY A 49 -26.39 -6.69 4.32
C GLY A 49 -25.67 -8.00 3.95
N ASN A 50 -24.78 -7.98 2.96
CA ASN A 50 -24.08 -9.16 2.46
C ASN A 50 -22.80 -9.50 3.27
N LEU A 51 -22.59 -8.79 4.37
CA LEU A 51 -21.43 -8.95 5.23
C LEU A 51 -21.27 -10.38 5.76
N ARG A 52 -22.36 -11.03 6.17
CA ARG A 52 -22.30 -12.32 6.87
C ARG A 52 -21.71 -13.44 5.99
N SER A 53 -22.01 -13.47 4.68
CA SER A 53 -21.49 -14.48 3.78
C SER A 53 -20.02 -14.21 3.43
N GLN A 54 -19.64 -12.95 3.36
CA GLN A 54 -18.28 -12.53 2.97
C GLN A 54 -17.29 -12.56 4.15
N TRP A 55 -17.72 -12.28 5.38
CA TRP A 55 -16.90 -12.34 6.58
C TRP A 55 -16.22 -13.70 6.76
N ARG A 56 -16.94 -14.78 6.52
CA ARG A 56 -16.37 -16.13 6.60
C ARG A 56 -15.18 -16.29 5.65
N LYS A 57 -15.22 -15.71 4.46
CA LYS A 57 -14.11 -15.74 3.49
C LYS A 57 -12.94 -14.87 3.96
N VAL A 58 -13.21 -13.69 4.52
CA VAL A 58 -12.20 -12.78 5.08
C VAL A 58 -11.44 -13.46 6.21
N PHE A 59 -12.12 -14.11 7.15
CA PHE A 59 -11.48 -14.81 8.28
C PHE A 59 -10.67 -16.05 7.89
N LEU A 60 -10.86 -16.58 6.69
CA LEU A 60 -10.03 -17.66 6.15
C LEU A 60 -8.66 -17.18 5.62
N LEU A 61 -8.49 -15.86 5.44
CA LEU A 61 -7.22 -15.31 4.99
C LEU A 61 -6.22 -15.19 6.16
N PRO A 62 -4.99 -15.71 6.01
CA PRO A 62 -3.95 -15.55 7.04
C PRO A 62 -3.63 -14.08 7.35
N SER A 63 -3.73 -13.20 6.35
CA SER A 63 -3.52 -11.75 6.50
C SER A 63 -4.51 -11.10 7.46
N THR A 64 -5.74 -11.60 7.54
CA THR A 64 -6.75 -11.11 8.48
C THR A 64 -6.31 -11.30 9.93
N TRP A 65 -5.78 -12.47 10.25
CA TRP A 65 -5.27 -12.77 11.59
C TRP A 65 -4.04 -11.94 11.94
N ALA A 66 -3.15 -11.70 10.96
CA ALA A 66 -2.01 -10.80 11.16
C ALA A 66 -2.44 -9.36 11.46
N ILE A 67 -3.45 -8.83 10.76
CA ILE A 67 -4.00 -7.49 11.00
C ILE A 67 -4.70 -7.43 12.37
N LEU A 68 -5.50 -8.44 12.73
CA LEU A 68 -6.16 -8.49 14.02
C LEU A 68 -5.16 -8.60 15.17
N LEU A 69 -4.11 -9.41 15.01
CA LEU A 69 -3.05 -9.54 16.01
C LEU A 69 -2.30 -8.22 16.17
N LEU A 70 -1.97 -7.54 15.06
CA LEU A 70 -1.34 -6.24 15.10
C LEU A 70 -2.21 -5.21 15.83
N PHE A 71 -3.50 -5.17 15.52
CA PHE A 71 -4.43 -4.27 16.19
C PHE A 71 -4.56 -4.58 17.68
N LEU A 72 -4.61 -5.86 18.06
CA LEU A 72 -4.63 -6.30 19.45
C LEU A 72 -3.35 -5.89 20.19
N LEU A 73 -2.19 -6.05 19.56
CA LEU A 73 -0.90 -5.61 20.11
C LEU A 73 -0.90 -4.09 20.39
N ILE A 74 -1.42 -3.30 19.46
CA ILE A 74 -1.56 -1.84 19.63
C ILE A 74 -2.52 -1.52 20.78
N LEU A 75 -3.66 -2.22 20.86
CA LEU A 75 -4.62 -2.05 21.94
C LEU A 75 -4.00 -2.37 23.30
N VAL A 76 -3.30 -3.48 23.42
CA VAL A 76 -2.55 -3.85 24.64
C VAL A 76 -1.47 -2.79 24.93
N GLY A 77 -0.79 -2.27 23.91
CA GLY A 77 0.19 -1.17 24.05
C GLY A 77 -0.38 0.08 24.71
N THR A 78 -1.67 0.38 24.52
CA THR A 78 -2.29 1.54 25.17
C THR A 78 -2.50 1.36 26.67
N THR A 79 -2.44 0.15 27.20
CA THR A 79 -2.67 -0.10 28.64
C THR A 79 -1.45 0.21 29.51
N TYR A 80 -0.24 0.19 28.93
CA TYR A 80 1.00 0.47 29.68
C TYR A 80 1.75 1.71 29.18
N THR A 81 1.13 2.49 28.25
CA THR A 81 1.73 3.73 27.80
C THR A 81 1.64 4.81 28.89
N SER A 82 2.73 5.58 29.05
CA SER A 82 2.76 6.77 29.92
C SER A 82 2.18 8.03 29.24
N ALA A 83 1.74 7.90 27.98
CA ALA A 83 1.16 9.04 27.25
C ALA A 83 -0.21 9.43 27.82
N PRO A 84 -0.58 10.73 27.80
CA PRO A 84 -1.91 11.18 28.20
C PRO A 84 -3.00 10.41 27.44
N GLY A 85 -4.09 10.04 28.12
CA GLY A 85 -5.15 9.19 27.53
C GLY A 85 -5.73 9.74 26.24
N ASN A 86 -5.85 11.07 26.09
CA ASN A 86 -6.29 11.70 24.85
C ASN A 86 -5.34 11.40 23.67
N THR A 87 -4.03 11.41 23.90
CA THR A 87 -3.03 11.08 22.87
C THR A 87 -3.12 9.61 22.47
N ALA A 88 -3.25 8.71 23.43
CA ALA A 88 -3.41 7.28 23.18
C ALA A 88 -4.66 6.99 22.33
N LEU A 89 -5.81 7.61 22.64
CA LEU A 89 -7.05 7.47 21.88
C LEU A 89 -6.93 7.99 20.45
N VAL A 90 -6.26 9.14 20.24
CA VAL A 90 -6.01 9.69 18.91
C VAL A 90 -5.17 8.72 18.06
N HIS A 91 -4.14 8.11 18.65
CA HIS A 91 -3.35 7.10 17.95
C HIS A 91 -4.16 5.84 17.67
N LEU A 92 -4.92 5.34 18.65
CA LEU A 92 -5.77 4.17 18.46
C LEU A 92 -6.79 4.36 17.33
N SER A 93 -7.39 5.56 17.21
CA SER A 93 -8.33 5.87 16.13
C SER A 93 -7.68 5.82 14.73
N LYS A 94 -6.40 6.20 14.63
CA LYS A 94 -5.63 6.06 13.38
C LYS A 94 -5.47 4.59 12.98
N TYR A 95 -5.21 3.72 13.96
CA TYR A 95 -5.04 2.28 13.70
C TYR A 95 -6.37 1.54 13.51
N ALA A 96 -7.51 2.09 13.94
CA ALA A 96 -8.83 1.54 13.64
C ALA A 96 -9.09 1.42 12.13
N LYS A 97 -8.41 2.22 11.30
CA LYS A 97 -8.43 2.09 9.83
C LYS A 97 -7.97 0.72 9.33
N LEU A 98 -7.15 -0.01 10.11
CA LEU A 98 -6.76 -1.39 9.78
C LEU A 98 -7.98 -2.32 9.78
N LEU A 99 -8.91 -2.12 10.71
CA LEU A 99 -10.16 -2.90 10.75
C LEU A 99 -11.08 -2.55 9.58
N ALA A 100 -11.13 -1.28 9.17
CA ALA A 100 -11.84 -0.87 7.96
C ALA A 100 -11.25 -1.55 6.71
N GLY A 101 -9.93 -1.73 6.67
CA GLY A 101 -9.25 -2.48 5.61
C GLY A 101 -9.79 -3.90 5.44
N LEU A 102 -10.12 -4.60 6.54
CA LEU A 102 -10.71 -5.95 6.47
C LEU A 102 -12.09 -5.94 5.80
N LEU A 103 -12.88 -4.88 6.00
CA LEU A 103 -14.17 -4.70 5.33
C LEU A 103 -13.99 -4.46 3.83
N PHE A 104 -13.00 -3.67 3.44
CA PHE A 104 -12.68 -3.46 2.03
C PHE A 104 -12.22 -4.74 1.33
N VAL A 105 -11.48 -5.62 2.02
CA VAL A 105 -11.09 -6.92 1.48
C VAL A 105 -12.31 -7.75 1.07
N SER A 106 -13.45 -7.64 1.78
CA SER A 106 -14.66 -8.37 1.42
C SER A 106 -15.17 -8.02 0.01
N VAL A 107 -15.06 -6.75 -0.39
CA VAL A 107 -15.47 -6.27 -1.73
C VAL A 107 -14.43 -6.66 -2.79
N LEU A 108 -13.15 -6.75 -2.42
CA LEU A 108 -12.05 -7.13 -3.31
C LEU A 108 -12.02 -8.63 -3.68
N PHE A 109 -12.91 -9.47 -3.13
CA PHE A 109 -13.10 -10.83 -3.63
C PHE A 109 -13.65 -10.86 -5.05
N ASP A 110 -14.41 -9.84 -5.47
CA ASP A 110 -14.77 -9.70 -6.87
C ASP A 110 -13.53 -9.37 -7.73
N ALA A 111 -13.24 -10.24 -8.69
CA ALA A 111 -12.05 -10.11 -9.53
C ALA A 111 -12.06 -8.85 -10.41
N ARG A 112 -13.24 -8.41 -10.85
CA ARG A 112 -13.37 -7.19 -11.67
C ARG A 112 -13.10 -5.95 -10.85
N THR A 113 -13.72 -5.85 -9.68
CA THR A 113 -13.51 -4.72 -8.75
C THR A 113 -12.05 -4.63 -8.34
N ARG A 114 -11.41 -5.75 -7.99
CA ARG A 114 -9.99 -5.80 -7.66
C ARG A 114 -9.11 -5.28 -8.79
N LEU A 115 -9.42 -5.64 -10.04
CA LEU A 115 -8.67 -5.18 -11.20
C LEU A 115 -8.85 -3.67 -11.43
N TYR A 116 -10.07 -3.15 -11.30
CA TYR A 116 -10.33 -1.72 -11.40
C TYR A 116 -9.65 -0.91 -10.30
N CYS A 117 -9.67 -1.37 -9.05
CA CYS A 117 -8.92 -0.76 -7.95
C CYS A 117 -7.42 -0.72 -8.23
N LEU A 118 -6.87 -1.82 -8.77
CA LEU A 118 -5.46 -1.89 -9.14
C LEU A 118 -5.12 -0.86 -10.24
N TYR A 119 -5.92 -0.79 -11.30
CA TYR A 119 -5.69 0.20 -12.36
C TYR A 119 -5.87 1.64 -11.88
N ALA A 120 -6.87 1.91 -11.05
CA ALA A 120 -7.08 3.22 -10.44
C ALA A 120 -5.86 3.65 -9.62
N PHE A 121 -5.35 2.76 -8.78
CA PHE A 121 -4.13 2.99 -8.02
C PHE A 121 -2.91 3.22 -8.93
N MET A 122 -2.73 2.40 -9.97
CA MET A 122 -1.60 2.54 -10.90
C MET A 122 -1.62 3.87 -11.65
N VAL A 123 -2.80 4.34 -12.07
CA VAL A 123 -2.98 5.64 -12.73
C VAL A 123 -2.65 6.77 -11.76
N ALA A 124 -3.19 6.72 -10.53
CA ALA A 124 -2.91 7.73 -9.51
C ALA A 124 -1.42 7.80 -9.15
N MET A 125 -0.78 6.66 -8.95
CA MET A 125 0.65 6.61 -8.65
C MET A 125 1.53 7.01 -9.84
N GLY A 126 1.09 6.72 -11.06
CA GLY A 126 1.72 7.24 -12.28
C GLY A 126 1.69 8.77 -12.33
N PHE A 127 0.56 9.38 -11.97
CA PHE A 127 0.45 10.83 -11.85
C PHE A 127 1.39 11.40 -10.78
N ILE A 128 1.46 10.77 -9.60
CA ILE A 128 2.41 11.17 -8.55
C ILE A 128 3.86 11.07 -9.01
N LEU A 129 4.21 9.97 -9.69
CA LEU A 129 5.55 9.77 -10.22
C LEU A 129 5.93 10.86 -11.24
N VAL A 130 5.05 11.14 -12.21
CA VAL A 130 5.26 12.22 -13.19
C VAL A 130 5.38 13.56 -12.50
N SER A 131 4.51 13.86 -11.53
CA SER A 131 4.56 15.10 -10.75
C SER A 131 5.88 15.24 -9.99
N ALA A 132 6.37 14.17 -9.35
CA ALA A 132 7.66 14.21 -8.65
C ALA A 132 8.83 14.54 -9.60
N TYR A 133 8.84 13.97 -10.81
CA TYR A 133 9.87 14.27 -11.81
C TYR A 133 9.72 15.66 -12.43
N CYS A 134 8.50 16.12 -12.73
CA CYS A 134 8.24 17.48 -13.18
C CYS A 134 8.67 18.52 -12.14
N GLY A 135 8.46 18.21 -10.86
CA GLY A 135 8.87 19.05 -9.74
C GLY A 135 10.38 19.30 -9.68
N ILE A 136 11.23 18.53 -10.36
CA ILE A 136 12.67 18.80 -10.45
C ILE A 136 12.92 20.14 -11.17
N PHE A 137 12.10 20.44 -12.17
CA PHE A 137 12.30 21.60 -13.06
C PHE A 137 11.43 22.78 -12.66
N VAL A 138 10.22 22.52 -12.18
CA VAL A 138 9.21 23.57 -11.91
C VAL A 138 8.50 23.28 -10.58
N PRO A 139 8.32 24.28 -9.69
CA PRO A 139 7.50 24.11 -8.50
C PRO A 139 6.04 23.88 -8.93
N LEU A 140 5.44 22.79 -8.44
CA LEU A 140 4.08 22.41 -8.80
C LEU A 140 3.08 22.93 -7.75
N PRO A 141 2.00 23.63 -8.16
CA PRO A 141 1.07 24.25 -7.22
C PRO A 141 0.30 23.25 -6.34
N TRP A 142 0.21 21.98 -6.76
CA TRP A 142 -0.45 20.92 -6.00
C TRP A 142 0.50 20.06 -5.18
N ALA A 143 1.83 20.25 -5.31
CA ALA A 143 2.80 19.51 -4.51
C ALA A 143 2.99 20.14 -3.14
N VAL A 144 3.11 19.30 -2.10
CA VAL A 144 3.38 19.74 -0.74
C VAL A 144 4.78 20.35 -0.66
N SER A 145 5.78 19.70 -1.25
CA SER A 145 7.13 20.24 -1.36
C SER A 145 7.26 21.15 -2.58
N GLN A 146 7.65 22.40 -2.34
CA GLN A 146 7.87 23.42 -3.38
C GLN A 146 9.35 23.54 -3.79
N GLN A 147 10.23 22.72 -3.21
CA GLN A 147 11.65 22.74 -3.52
C GLN A 147 11.90 22.25 -4.97
N THR A 148 12.84 22.82 -5.70
CA THR A 148 13.26 22.42 -7.06
C THR A 148 14.69 21.87 -7.04
N GLY A 149 15.07 21.03 -8.00
CA GLY A 149 16.40 20.43 -8.10
C GLY A 149 16.44 18.94 -7.80
N TRP A 150 17.56 18.29 -7.94
CA TRP A 150 17.78 16.88 -7.69
C TRP A 150 18.19 16.62 -6.23
N GLY A 151 17.81 15.48 -5.65
CA GLY A 151 18.26 15.09 -4.31
C GLY A 151 17.58 15.81 -3.13
N VAL A 152 16.50 16.54 -3.39
CA VAL A 152 15.68 17.18 -2.36
C VAL A 152 14.33 16.47 -2.22
N ASP A 153 13.64 16.68 -1.08
CA ASP A 153 12.34 16.06 -0.85
C ASP A 153 11.29 16.50 -1.87
N ARG A 154 10.66 15.55 -2.52
CA ARG A 154 9.65 15.70 -3.56
C ARG A 154 8.32 15.10 -3.15
N THR A 155 7.91 15.38 -1.93
CA THR A 155 6.58 14.97 -1.46
C THR A 155 5.51 15.73 -2.24
N VAL A 156 4.75 15.00 -3.05
CA VAL A 156 3.65 15.56 -3.86
C VAL A 156 2.39 15.64 -3.00
N VAL A 157 2.07 14.59 -2.25
CA VAL A 157 0.83 14.52 -1.46
C VAL A 157 1.09 13.90 -0.08
N GLY A 158 0.50 14.52 0.95
CA GLY A 158 0.56 14.01 2.32
C GLY A 158 1.93 14.17 2.96
N ASP A 159 2.50 13.06 3.42
CA ASP A 159 3.84 12.99 3.97
C ASP A 159 4.72 12.04 3.13
N TYR A 160 6.03 12.20 3.26
CA TYR A 160 7.02 11.41 2.52
C TYR A 160 6.95 9.91 2.87
N ILE A 161 6.56 9.54 4.09
CA ILE A 161 6.45 8.13 4.51
C ILE A 161 5.31 7.46 3.76
N THR A 162 4.13 8.08 3.76
CA THR A 162 2.95 7.57 3.06
C THR A 162 3.20 7.47 1.56
N GLN A 163 3.80 8.51 0.95
CA GLN A 163 4.15 8.50 -0.47
C GLN A 163 5.13 7.36 -0.79
N ASN A 164 6.15 7.14 0.04
CA ASN A 164 7.13 6.07 -0.17
C ASN A 164 6.54 4.67 -0.05
N VAL A 165 5.64 4.44 0.91
CA VAL A 165 4.94 3.16 1.04
C VAL A 165 4.08 2.88 -0.20
N MET A 166 3.31 3.87 -0.66
CA MET A 166 2.49 3.72 -1.86
C MET A 166 3.36 3.54 -3.12
N MET A 167 4.47 4.28 -3.23
CA MET A 167 5.40 4.15 -4.35
C MET A 167 6.08 2.77 -4.35
N THR A 168 6.39 2.20 -3.19
CA THR A 168 6.89 0.82 -3.08
C THR A 168 5.86 -0.18 -3.61
N CYS A 169 4.59 -0.05 -3.24
CA CYS A 169 3.53 -0.90 -3.77
C CYS A 169 3.39 -0.75 -5.29
N PHE A 170 3.54 0.47 -5.83
CA PHE A 170 3.54 0.73 -7.26
C PHE A 170 4.71 0.02 -7.97
N VAL A 171 5.93 0.15 -7.46
CA VAL A 171 7.12 -0.52 -8.01
C VAL A 171 6.94 -2.03 -8.03
N LEU A 172 6.47 -2.63 -6.92
CA LEU A 172 6.23 -4.07 -6.85
C LEU A 172 5.16 -4.53 -7.84
N THR A 173 4.12 -3.73 -8.06
CA THR A 173 3.07 -4.02 -9.05
C THR A 173 3.63 -3.93 -10.46
N CYS A 174 4.48 -2.92 -10.77
CA CYS A 174 5.18 -2.81 -12.06
C CYS A 174 6.07 -4.03 -12.30
N LEU A 175 6.81 -4.50 -11.30
CA LEU A 175 7.64 -5.71 -11.40
C LEU A 175 6.80 -6.96 -11.62
N ALA A 176 5.65 -7.09 -10.96
CA ALA A 176 4.73 -8.19 -11.20
C ALA A 176 4.18 -8.18 -12.65
N PHE A 177 3.87 -7.01 -13.20
CA PHE A 177 3.46 -6.86 -14.59
C PHE A 177 4.59 -7.15 -15.57
N LEU A 178 5.82 -6.74 -15.26
CA LEU A 178 7.01 -7.07 -16.05
C LEU A 178 7.19 -8.60 -16.24
N TRP A 179 6.88 -9.39 -15.22
CA TRP A 179 6.93 -10.85 -15.31
C TRP A 179 5.70 -11.46 -16.00
N LYS A 180 4.54 -10.83 -15.85
CA LYS A 180 3.28 -11.31 -16.40
C LYS A 180 3.20 -11.11 -17.92
N PHE A 181 3.65 -9.98 -18.44
CA PHE A 181 3.57 -9.66 -19.86
C PHE A 181 4.74 -10.28 -20.63
N LYS A 182 4.43 -10.89 -21.78
CA LYS A 182 5.43 -11.58 -22.63
C LYS A 182 5.98 -10.68 -23.74
N THR A 183 5.26 -9.61 -24.11
CA THR A 183 5.66 -8.70 -25.17
C THR A 183 6.83 -7.81 -24.71
N PRO A 184 7.91 -7.68 -25.52
CA PRO A 184 9.10 -6.92 -25.10
C PRO A 184 8.80 -5.44 -24.80
N TRP A 185 7.92 -4.82 -25.56
CA TRP A 185 7.46 -3.45 -25.34
C TRP A 185 6.78 -3.25 -23.99
N ALA A 186 5.84 -4.14 -23.62
CA ALA A 186 5.17 -4.05 -22.33
C ALA A 186 6.16 -4.29 -21.17
N ARG A 187 7.09 -5.24 -21.34
CA ARG A 187 8.13 -5.48 -20.34
C ARG A 187 9.05 -4.28 -20.18
N GLY A 188 9.47 -3.66 -21.29
CA GLY A 188 10.27 -2.42 -21.24
C GLY A 188 9.54 -1.30 -20.52
N PHE A 189 8.27 -1.06 -20.85
CA PHE A 189 7.44 -0.03 -20.22
C PHE A 189 7.33 -0.22 -18.70
N TRP A 190 6.95 -1.41 -18.24
CA TRP A 190 6.81 -1.70 -16.81
C TRP A 190 8.16 -1.69 -16.08
N GLY A 191 9.24 -2.12 -16.76
CA GLY A 191 10.60 -2.05 -16.23
C GLY A 191 11.06 -0.61 -16.00
N VAL A 192 10.82 0.28 -16.95
CA VAL A 192 11.14 1.71 -16.84
C VAL A 192 10.35 2.35 -15.70
N LEU A 193 9.03 2.10 -15.61
CA LEU A 193 8.21 2.62 -14.51
C LEU A 193 8.70 2.13 -13.14
N ALA A 194 9.08 0.86 -13.03
CA ALA A 194 9.63 0.31 -11.79
C ALA A 194 10.95 0.98 -11.42
N ALA A 195 11.85 1.18 -12.39
CA ALA A 195 13.13 1.86 -12.17
C ALA A 195 12.93 3.32 -11.74
N LEU A 196 12.08 4.07 -12.44
CA LEU A 196 11.75 5.45 -12.09
C LEU A 196 11.12 5.55 -10.68
N GLY A 197 10.21 4.64 -10.34
CA GLY A 197 9.64 4.57 -9.00
C GLY A 197 10.68 4.28 -7.92
N ALA A 198 11.60 3.35 -8.17
CA ALA A 198 12.70 3.05 -7.23
C ALA A 198 13.65 4.25 -7.05
N VAL A 199 14.00 4.95 -8.14
CA VAL A 199 14.80 6.18 -8.07
C VAL A 199 14.06 7.28 -7.30
N SER A 200 12.76 7.42 -7.48
CA SER A 200 11.95 8.38 -6.71
C SER A 200 12.03 8.11 -5.20
N ILE A 201 11.96 6.84 -4.76
CA ILE A 201 12.08 6.46 -3.35
C ILE A 201 13.48 6.75 -2.80
N THR A 202 14.53 6.50 -3.58
CA THR A 202 15.92 6.56 -3.09
C THR A 202 16.53 7.95 -3.16
N HIS A 203 16.13 8.80 -4.11
CA HIS A 203 16.77 10.09 -4.38
C HIS A 203 15.87 11.30 -4.29
N MET A 204 14.53 11.12 -4.29
CA MET A 204 13.57 12.23 -4.30
C MET A 204 12.71 12.27 -3.04
N SER A 205 13.06 11.51 -2.03
CA SER A 205 12.29 11.46 -0.79
C SER A 205 13.23 11.37 0.40
N TRP A 206 12.95 12.15 1.42
CA TRP A 206 13.68 12.09 2.66
C TRP A 206 13.16 10.93 3.50
N GLY A 207 14.07 10.07 3.92
CA GLY A 207 13.76 9.00 4.87
C GLY A 207 14.15 7.60 4.39
N CYS A 208 14.83 6.88 5.27
CA CYS A 208 15.27 5.50 5.04
C CYS A 208 14.11 4.50 4.98
N THR A 209 12.92 4.87 5.48
CA THR A 209 11.76 3.96 5.60
C THR A 209 11.32 3.39 4.26
N GLY A 210 11.28 4.22 3.21
CA GLY A 210 10.90 3.78 1.85
C GLY A 210 11.91 2.83 1.26
N VAL A 211 13.19 3.12 1.42
CA VAL A 211 14.30 2.27 0.94
C VAL A 211 14.30 0.92 1.66
N LEU A 212 14.18 0.94 3.00
CA LEU A 212 14.07 -0.28 3.81
C LEU A 212 12.88 -1.15 3.39
N LEU A 213 11.71 -0.53 3.19
CA LEU A 213 10.51 -1.23 2.78
C LEU A 213 10.68 -1.83 1.37
N LEU A 214 11.22 -1.06 0.41
CA LEU A 214 11.47 -1.53 -0.94
C LEU A 214 12.45 -2.70 -0.95
N CYS A 215 13.58 -2.58 -0.26
CA CYS A 215 14.57 -3.65 -0.16
C CYS A 215 13.97 -4.91 0.50
N SER A 216 13.25 -4.74 1.60
CA SER A 216 12.60 -5.86 2.29
C SER A 216 11.59 -6.57 1.39
N CYS A 217 10.76 -5.83 0.68
CA CYS A 217 9.78 -6.40 -0.24
C CYS A 217 10.43 -7.09 -1.45
N LEU A 218 11.49 -6.51 -2.03
CA LEU A 218 12.23 -7.12 -3.15
C LEU A 218 12.88 -8.44 -2.73
N VAL A 219 13.44 -8.46 -1.53
CA VAL A 219 14.03 -9.66 -0.97
C VAL A 219 12.98 -10.74 -0.75
N VAL A 220 11.84 -10.41 -0.14
CA VAL A 220 10.72 -11.36 0.06
C VAL A 220 10.20 -11.87 -1.28
N ALA A 221 10.03 -10.99 -2.27
CA ALA A 221 9.59 -11.36 -3.62
C ALA A 221 10.61 -12.28 -4.31
N GLY A 222 11.91 -11.96 -4.21
CA GLY A 222 12.99 -12.80 -4.73
C GLY A 222 12.99 -14.20 -4.10
N LEU A 223 12.85 -14.28 -2.76
CA LEU A 223 12.76 -15.55 -2.05
C LEU A 223 11.52 -16.37 -2.41
N ALA A 224 10.40 -15.70 -2.68
CA ALA A 224 9.18 -16.37 -3.11
C ALA A 224 9.33 -16.95 -4.54
N ALA A 225 10.13 -16.31 -5.39
CA ALA A 225 10.35 -16.72 -6.77
C ALA A 225 11.32 -17.91 -6.91
N VAL A 226 12.15 -18.22 -5.89
CA VAL A 226 13.13 -19.31 -5.96
C VAL A 226 12.50 -20.66 -5.64
N PRO A 227 12.51 -21.64 -6.55
CA PRO A 227 11.99 -22.98 -6.29
C PRO A 227 12.98 -23.84 -5.48
N GLY A 228 12.44 -24.68 -4.57
CA GLY A 228 13.14 -25.83 -3.98
C GLY A 228 14.09 -25.57 -2.80
N LYS A 229 15.05 -26.48 -2.61
CA LYS A 229 15.94 -26.57 -1.42
C LYS A 229 16.87 -25.36 -1.22
N LYS A 230 17.19 -24.60 -2.25
CA LYS A 230 17.99 -23.34 -2.18
C LYS A 230 17.29 -22.25 -1.37
N LYS A 231 15.98 -22.38 -1.15
CA LYS A 231 15.14 -21.41 -0.41
C LYS A 231 15.60 -21.20 1.05
N ILE A 232 16.18 -22.22 1.70
CA ILE A 232 16.60 -22.13 3.11
C ILE A 232 17.86 -21.25 3.26
N TRP A 233 18.85 -21.44 2.40
CA TRP A 233 20.08 -20.65 2.41
C TRP A 233 19.83 -19.18 2.06
N MET A 234 18.96 -18.93 1.08
CA MET A 234 18.59 -17.57 0.71
C MET A 234 17.78 -16.87 1.81
N ARG A 235 16.92 -17.57 2.56
CA ARG A 235 16.22 -17.01 3.72
C ARG A 235 17.19 -16.56 4.80
N GLY A 236 18.24 -17.34 5.10
CA GLY A 236 19.28 -16.98 6.05
C GLY A 236 20.06 -15.73 5.61
N ALA A 237 20.49 -15.68 4.35
CA ALA A 237 21.17 -14.51 3.77
C ALA A 237 20.30 -13.25 3.80
N THR A 238 19.00 -13.38 3.53
CA THR A 238 18.02 -12.29 3.60
C THR A 238 17.89 -11.70 4.99
N ILE A 239 17.72 -12.55 6.00
CA ILE A 239 17.61 -12.10 7.39
C ILE A 239 18.91 -11.39 7.81
N ALA A 240 20.07 -11.89 7.38
CA ALA A 240 21.35 -11.26 7.64
C ALA A 240 21.47 -9.87 6.97
N ILE A 241 21.05 -9.73 5.72
CA ILE A 241 21.06 -8.45 5.00
C ILE A 241 20.10 -7.45 5.64
N LEU A 242 18.87 -7.88 5.99
CA LEU A 242 17.90 -7.03 6.66
C LEU A 242 18.40 -6.59 8.04
N GLY A 243 19.04 -7.48 8.79
CA GLY A 243 19.66 -7.16 10.07
C GLY A 243 20.81 -6.16 9.94
N LEU A 244 21.62 -6.31 8.89
CA LEU A 244 22.75 -5.41 8.62
C LEU A 244 22.26 -4.02 8.20
N VAL A 245 21.26 -3.92 7.33
CA VAL A 245 20.64 -2.65 6.92
C VAL A 245 19.94 -1.97 8.09
N ALA A 246 19.23 -2.71 8.94
CA ALA A 246 18.62 -2.16 10.15
C ALA A 246 19.67 -1.67 11.17
N GLY A 247 20.80 -2.36 11.29
CA GLY A 247 21.89 -1.99 12.19
C GLY A 247 22.71 -0.78 11.72
N THR A 248 22.72 -0.50 10.40
CA THR A 248 23.45 0.67 9.84
C THR A 248 22.59 1.92 9.73
N SER A 249 21.26 1.80 9.90
CA SER A 249 20.35 2.96 9.82
C SER A 249 20.66 4.09 10.81
N PRO A 250 21.07 3.85 12.07
CA PRO A 250 21.47 4.94 12.97
C PRO A 250 22.73 5.68 12.53
N LEU A 251 23.66 5.01 11.86
CA LEU A 251 24.92 5.61 11.35
C LEU A 251 24.72 6.53 10.12
N LEU A 252 23.57 6.41 9.44
CA LEU A 252 23.21 7.24 8.27
C LEU A 252 22.38 8.48 8.67
N MET A 253 21.88 8.55 9.91
CA MET A 253 21.07 9.66 10.42
C MET A 253 21.92 10.80 11.02
N ASP A 254 23.22 10.58 11.26
CA ASP A 254 24.17 11.57 11.86
C ASP A 254 24.92 12.39 10.79
N LYS A 255 24.41 12.47 9.58
CA LYS A 255 24.89 13.36 8.50
C LYS A 255 23.73 14.17 7.97
#